data_1d2136815efbc3843edf965cdf2afec5
#
_entry.id   1d2136815efbc3843edf965cdf2afec5
#
_cell.length_a   1.000
_cell.length_b   1.000
_cell.length_c   1.000
_cell.angle_alpha   90.00
_cell.angle_beta   90.00
_cell.angle_gamma   90.00
#
_symmetry.space_group_name_H-M   'P 1'
#
loop_
_entity.id
_entity.type
_entity.pdbx_description
1 polymer ?
#
loop_
_entity_poly.entity_id
_entity_poly.type
_entity_poly.pdbx_seq_one_letter_code
_entity_poly.pdbx_strand_id
1 'polypeptide(L)'
;MNFARFPHLRTVKFAPAAVFFLFLITNLTGFYFSPAFAPTVDAKSAPAGEFIPLDIPQSGDCDLDLIIFHAGERAGVDPRLIHAVIQQESRYKPDATSGVGAKGLMQLMPDTGKRFHCTDLKDEQCNVEAGTKYLKWLLKRFNGDVSLTLAAYNAGEGAVDKYKGIPPYQETQNYVKKIVANYGKTFHPIVTPAEAKTTFHLTADNSDDAVRGE
;
A
#
# COMPACT_ATOMS: atom_id res chain seq x y z
N MET A 1 20.64 41.67 -41.27
CA MET A 1 19.56 41.83 -42.24
C MET A 1 19.11 40.46 -42.68
N ASN A 2 18.02 39.95 -42.20
CA ASN A 2 16.96 39.23 -42.90
C ASN A 2 16.04 38.62 -41.83
N PHE A 3 14.84 39.18 -41.74
CA PHE A 3 13.73 38.71 -40.94
C PHE A 3 13.10 37.49 -41.64
N ALA A 4 13.01 36.35 -41.00
CA ALA A 4 12.21 35.23 -41.48
C ALA A 4 10.87 35.20 -40.72
N ARG A 5 9.79 35.24 -41.47
CA ARG A 5 8.37 35.31 -41.09
C ARG A 5 7.91 33.98 -40.46
N PHE A 6 7.15 34.07 -39.37
CA PHE A 6 6.33 32.98 -38.84
C PHE A 6 5.01 32.86 -39.59
N PRO A 7 4.54 31.65 -39.95
CA PRO A 7 3.21 31.47 -40.52
C PRO A 7 2.14 31.25 -39.42
N HIS A 8 0.99 31.78 -39.76
CA HIS A 8 -0.28 31.89 -39.01
C HIS A 8 -0.78 30.64 -38.28
N LEU A 9 -1.17 30.79 -37.00
CA LEU A 9 -2.08 29.91 -36.28
C LEU A 9 -3.47 29.93 -36.91
N ARG A 10 -3.96 28.77 -37.30
CA ARG A 10 -5.37 28.55 -37.65
C ARG A 10 -6.16 28.26 -36.35
N THR A 11 -7.05 29.17 -36.04
CA THR A 11 -8.08 29.00 -35.00
C THR A 11 -9.14 28.01 -35.46
N VAL A 12 -9.28 26.91 -34.72
CA VAL A 12 -10.39 25.96 -34.87
C VAL A 12 -11.52 26.40 -33.96
N LYS A 13 -12.64 26.80 -34.58
CA LYS A 13 -13.89 27.12 -33.88
C LYS A 13 -14.64 25.83 -33.57
N PHE A 14 -14.85 25.52 -32.29
CA PHE A 14 -15.81 24.53 -31.87
C PHE A 14 -17.18 25.16 -31.67
N ALA A 15 -18.18 24.64 -32.37
CA ALA A 15 -19.59 24.94 -32.15
C ALA A 15 -20.17 24.01 -31.08
N PRO A 16 -21.04 24.47 -30.18
CA PRO A 16 -21.71 23.63 -29.22
C PRO A 16 -22.96 23.00 -29.86
N ALA A 17 -23.00 21.68 -29.97
CA ALA A 17 -24.22 20.94 -30.29
C ALA A 17 -24.93 20.58 -28.98
N ALA A 18 -26.00 21.31 -28.69
CA ALA A 18 -26.95 20.94 -27.65
C ALA A 18 -27.82 19.79 -28.16
N VAL A 19 -27.77 18.64 -27.48
CA VAL A 19 -28.73 17.55 -27.71
C VAL A 19 -29.67 17.49 -26.51
N PHE A 20 -30.88 18.02 -26.74
CA PHE A 20 -32.03 17.84 -25.86
C PHE A 20 -32.56 16.41 -26.03
N PHE A 21 -32.53 15.60 -25.00
CA PHE A 21 -33.33 14.37 -24.98
C PHE A 21 -34.52 14.56 -24.04
N LEU A 22 -35.69 14.74 -24.71
CA LEU A 22 -37.00 14.74 -24.11
C LEU A 22 -37.43 13.26 -23.88
N PHE A 23 -37.50 12.80 -22.61
CA PHE A 23 -38.18 11.52 -22.33
C PHE A 23 -39.61 11.77 -21.91
N LEU A 24 -40.50 11.38 -22.80
CA LEU A 24 -41.96 11.33 -22.61
C LEU A 24 -42.31 10.13 -21.70
N ILE A 25 -43.03 10.41 -20.63
CA ILE A 25 -43.64 9.41 -19.75
C ILE A 25 -44.90 8.86 -20.41
N THR A 26 -44.97 7.57 -20.71
CA THR A 26 -46.25 6.81 -20.75
C THR A 26 -45.96 5.33 -20.51
N ASN A 27 -46.59 4.80 -19.55
CA ASN A 27 -47.41 3.60 -19.46
C ASN A 27 -47.08 2.68 -18.28
N LEU A 28 -48.06 2.73 -17.44
CA LEU A 28 -48.55 1.80 -16.44
C LEU A 28 -48.75 0.39 -17.01
N THR A 29 -47.85 -0.55 -16.75
CA THR A 29 -48.16 -1.99 -16.66
C THR A 29 -47.15 -2.66 -15.73
N GLY A 30 -47.69 -3.41 -14.76
CA GLY A 30 -46.95 -4.07 -13.71
C GLY A 30 -45.88 -5.02 -14.24
N PHE A 31 -44.64 -4.76 -13.87
CA PHE A 31 -43.60 -5.75 -13.95
C PHE A 31 -43.27 -6.21 -12.53
N TYR A 32 -43.53 -7.47 -12.30
CA TYR A 32 -43.12 -8.23 -11.14
C TYR A 32 -41.63 -8.07 -11.00
N PHE A 33 -41.17 -7.45 -9.91
CA PHE A 33 -39.80 -7.39 -9.53
C PHE A 33 -39.41 -8.78 -9.01
N SER A 34 -38.79 -9.58 -9.88
CA SER A 34 -38.13 -10.82 -9.47
C SER A 34 -36.83 -10.41 -8.75
N PRO A 35 -36.61 -10.77 -7.50
CA PRO A 35 -35.35 -10.57 -6.85
C PRO A 35 -34.42 -11.73 -7.17
N ALA A 36 -33.87 -11.73 -8.38
CA ALA A 36 -32.92 -12.77 -8.79
C ALA A 36 -31.92 -12.18 -9.77
N PHE A 37 -30.98 -11.43 -9.23
CA PHE A 37 -29.61 -11.33 -9.72
C PHE A 37 -28.81 -10.51 -8.71
N ALA A 38 -28.61 -11.05 -7.51
CA ALA A 38 -27.42 -10.70 -6.77
C ALA A 38 -26.25 -11.37 -7.50
N PRO A 39 -25.21 -10.65 -7.93
CA PRO A 39 -24.00 -11.32 -8.38
C PRO A 39 -23.52 -12.16 -7.19
N THR A 40 -23.54 -13.47 -7.36
CA THR A 40 -22.76 -14.36 -6.51
C THR A 40 -21.32 -14.00 -6.77
N VAL A 41 -20.78 -13.14 -5.94
CA VAL A 41 -19.35 -13.04 -5.75
C VAL A 41 -18.98 -14.41 -5.21
N ASP A 42 -18.31 -15.21 -6.04
CA ASP A 42 -17.60 -16.38 -5.57
C ASP A 42 -16.53 -15.85 -4.58
N ALA A 43 -16.97 -15.65 -3.36
CA ALA A 43 -16.07 -15.49 -2.23
C ALA A 43 -15.37 -16.84 -2.09
N LYS A 44 -14.20 -16.95 -2.73
CA LYS A 44 -13.22 -17.98 -2.41
C LYS A 44 -13.01 -17.82 -0.92
N SER A 45 -13.65 -18.68 -0.15
CA SER A 45 -13.80 -18.58 1.29
C SER A 45 -12.41 -18.45 1.92
N ALA A 46 -12.11 -17.27 2.46
CA ALA A 46 -11.07 -17.17 3.46
C ALA A 46 -11.29 -18.25 4.52
N PRO A 47 -10.26 -18.91 5.02
CA PRO A 47 -10.41 -19.90 6.07
C PRO A 47 -11.18 -19.27 7.22
N ALA A 48 -12.28 -19.92 7.62
CA ALA A 48 -13.18 -19.43 8.65
C ALA A 48 -12.38 -19.15 9.94
N GLY A 49 -12.21 -17.87 10.30
CA GLY A 49 -11.65 -17.46 11.58
C GLY A 49 -10.50 -16.45 11.57
N GLU A 50 -10.00 -16.02 10.43
CA GLU A 50 -8.88 -15.07 10.42
C GLU A 50 -9.40 -13.65 10.19
N PHE A 51 -9.36 -12.84 11.25
CA PHE A 51 -9.89 -11.47 11.28
C PHE A 51 -8.74 -10.48 11.10
N ILE A 52 -8.80 -9.67 10.04
CA ILE A 52 -7.95 -8.49 9.88
C ILE A 52 -8.76 -7.26 10.33
N PRO A 53 -8.25 -6.45 11.29
CA PRO A 53 -8.92 -5.23 11.73
C PRO A 53 -9.24 -4.29 10.56
N LEU A 54 -10.43 -3.67 10.58
CA LEU A 54 -10.94 -2.83 9.50
C LEU A 54 -10.13 -1.55 9.26
N ASP A 55 -9.34 -1.12 10.23
CA ASP A 55 -8.46 0.04 10.14
C ASP A 55 -7.09 -0.28 9.51
N ILE A 56 -6.83 -1.56 9.16
CA ILE A 56 -5.69 -1.94 8.34
C ILE A 56 -6.06 -1.74 6.86
N PRO A 57 -5.22 -1.03 6.08
CA PRO A 57 -5.45 -0.87 4.64
C PRO A 57 -5.56 -2.22 3.93
N GLN A 58 -6.32 -2.25 2.84
CA GLN A 58 -6.50 -3.45 2.02
C GLN A 58 -5.89 -3.23 0.62
N SER A 59 -5.27 -4.27 0.09
CA SER A 59 -4.72 -4.30 -1.27
C SER A 59 -5.80 -4.50 -2.33
N GLY A 60 -6.91 -5.12 -1.95
CA GLY A 60 -7.96 -5.66 -2.82
C GLY A 60 -7.78 -7.15 -3.12
N ASP A 61 -6.73 -7.78 -2.60
CA ASP A 61 -6.47 -9.22 -2.64
C ASP A 61 -6.37 -9.74 -1.21
N CYS A 62 -7.34 -10.58 -0.82
CA CYS A 62 -7.44 -11.08 0.55
C CYS A 62 -6.25 -11.98 0.96
N ASP A 63 -5.71 -12.76 0.02
CA ASP A 63 -4.57 -13.64 0.28
C ASP A 63 -3.31 -12.79 0.55
N LEU A 64 -3.10 -11.73 -0.22
CA LEU A 64 -2.01 -10.78 -0.02
C LEU A 64 -2.16 -10.00 1.30
N ASP A 65 -3.39 -9.58 1.64
CA ASP A 65 -3.65 -8.87 2.89
C ASP A 65 -3.33 -9.75 4.11
N LEU A 66 -3.64 -11.05 4.06
CA LEU A 66 -3.24 -12.04 5.08
C LEU A 66 -1.73 -12.21 5.16
N ILE A 67 -1.03 -12.29 4.03
CA ILE A 67 0.44 -12.36 3.99
C ILE A 67 1.05 -11.16 4.69
N ILE A 68 0.57 -9.95 4.38
CA ILE A 68 1.05 -8.69 4.98
C ILE A 68 0.78 -8.66 6.49
N PHE A 69 -0.44 -9.01 6.89
CA PHE A 69 -0.86 -9.06 8.29
C PHE A 69 0.05 -9.97 9.12
N HIS A 70 0.22 -11.22 8.67
CA HIS A 70 1.07 -12.19 9.38
C HIS A 70 2.55 -11.86 9.34
N ALA A 71 3.06 -11.28 8.25
CA ALA A 71 4.44 -10.81 8.20
C ALA A 71 4.70 -9.73 9.26
N GLY A 72 3.75 -8.79 9.41
CA GLY A 72 3.80 -7.76 10.43
C GLY A 72 3.77 -8.33 11.85
N GLU A 73 2.81 -9.21 12.13
CA GLU A 73 2.68 -9.90 13.42
C GLU A 73 3.97 -10.64 13.78
N ARG A 74 4.45 -11.53 12.90
CA ARG A 74 5.65 -12.33 13.13
C ARG A 74 6.93 -11.50 13.30
N ALA A 75 7.03 -10.36 12.64
CA ALA A 75 8.20 -9.48 12.74
C ALA A 75 8.07 -8.43 13.85
N GLY A 76 6.88 -8.21 14.41
CA GLY A 76 6.60 -7.09 15.31
C GLY A 76 6.72 -5.75 14.58
N VAL A 77 6.13 -5.67 13.38
CA VAL A 77 6.02 -4.44 12.56
C VAL A 77 4.54 -4.19 12.30
N ASP A 78 4.10 -2.96 12.50
CA ASP A 78 2.71 -2.56 12.23
C ASP A 78 2.34 -2.86 10.76
N PRO A 79 1.33 -3.71 10.48
CA PRO A 79 0.92 -4.00 9.10
C PRO A 79 0.57 -2.77 8.28
N ARG A 80 0.10 -1.69 8.93
CA ARG A 80 -0.22 -0.42 8.26
C ARG A 80 1.02 0.23 7.65
N LEU A 81 2.19 0.10 8.30
CA LEU A 81 3.46 0.56 7.76
C LEU A 81 3.89 -0.27 6.55
N ILE A 82 3.70 -1.59 6.61
CA ILE A 82 4.04 -2.50 5.49
C ILE A 82 3.16 -2.16 4.27
N HIS A 83 1.85 -1.99 4.46
CA HIS A 83 0.93 -1.54 3.41
C HIS A 83 1.36 -0.21 2.78
N ALA A 84 1.73 0.78 3.60
CA ALA A 84 2.16 2.08 3.12
C ALA A 84 3.45 2.00 2.26
N VAL A 85 4.39 1.11 2.63
CA VAL A 85 5.59 0.83 1.84
C VAL A 85 5.23 0.13 0.54
N ILE A 86 4.47 -0.96 0.55
CA ILE A 86 4.07 -1.71 -0.66
C ILE A 86 3.31 -0.81 -1.63
N GLN A 87 2.40 0.02 -1.13
CA GLN A 87 1.66 0.99 -1.97
C GLN A 87 2.61 1.96 -2.68
N GLN A 88 3.66 2.43 -2.01
CA GLN A 88 4.63 3.35 -2.61
C GLN A 88 5.60 2.64 -3.57
N GLU A 89 6.01 1.40 -3.26
CA GLU A 89 7.01 0.65 -4.03
C GLU A 89 6.44 0.05 -5.31
N SER A 90 5.33 -0.66 -5.23
CA SER A 90 4.78 -1.44 -6.36
C SER A 90 3.32 -1.12 -6.68
N ARG A 91 2.59 -0.44 -5.78
CA ARG A 91 1.13 -0.33 -5.84
C ARG A 91 0.49 -1.72 -5.88
N TYR A 92 0.96 -2.61 -5.03
CA TYR A 92 0.54 -4.01 -4.91
C TYR A 92 0.73 -4.86 -6.18
N LYS A 93 1.73 -4.53 -7.02
CA LYS A 93 2.06 -5.32 -8.23
C LYS A 93 3.21 -6.30 -7.92
N PRO A 94 2.95 -7.62 -7.83
CA PRO A 94 3.98 -8.59 -7.44
C PRO A 94 5.07 -8.75 -8.48
N ASP A 95 4.75 -8.56 -9.77
CA ASP A 95 5.70 -8.64 -10.87
C ASP A 95 6.52 -7.37 -11.14
N ALA A 96 6.34 -6.32 -10.31
CA ALA A 96 7.02 -5.05 -10.51
C ALA A 96 8.54 -5.23 -10.53
N THR A 97 9.20 -4.60 -11.50
CA THR A 97 10.65 -4.58 -11.63
C THR A 97 11.09 -3.16 -11.99
N SER A 98 12.02 -2.59 -11.21
CA SER A 98 12.56 -1.26 -11.47
C SER A 98 13.70 -1.30 -12.47
N GLY A 99 14.05 -0.13 -13.06
CA GLY A 99 15.17 -0.01 -13.99
C GLY A 99 16.55 -0.33 -13.37
N VAL A 100 16.66 -0.29 -12.04
CA VAL A 100 17.86 -0.63 -11.27
C VAL A 100 17.86 -2.06 -10.73
N GLY A 101 16.81 -2.85 -11.04
CA GLY A 101 16.74 -4.28 -10.71
C GLY A 101 16.08 -4.60 -9.36
N ALA A 102 15.44 -3.66 -8.70
CA ALA A 102 14.57 -3.95 -7.55
C ALA A 102 13.31 -4.70 -8.02
N LYS A 103 12.80 -5.64 -7.21
CA LYS A 103 11.74 -6.57 -7.63
C LYS A 103 10.68 -6.77 -6.57
N GLY A 104 9.45 -7.07 -7.05
CA GLY A 104 8.32 -7.54 -6.25
C GLY A 104 7.59 -6.43 -5.50
N LEU A 105 6.70 -6.85 -4.61
CA LEU A 105 5.79 -5.99 -3.86
C LEU A 105 6.50 -4.87 -3.08
N MET A 106 7.60 -5.22 -2.42
CA MET A 106 8.40 -4.30 -1.59
C MET A 106 9.68 -3.83 -2.28
N GLN A 107 9.81 -4.03 -3.60
CA GLN A 107 10.93 -3.57 -4.44
C GLN A 107 12.30 -3.84 -3.82
N LEU A 108 12.55 -5.10 -3.48
CA LEU A 108 13.83 -5.49 -2.90
C LEU A 108 14.92 -5.64 -3.96
N MET A 109 16.11 -5.11 -3.65
CA MET A 109 17.32 -5.44 -4.41
C MET A 109 17.69 -6.91 -4.17
N PRO A 110 18.25 -7.62 -5.18
CA PRO A 110 18.60 -9.03 -5.05
C PRO A 110 19.48 -9.36 -3.83
N ASP A 111 20.42 -8.50 -3.49
CA ASP A 111 21.30 -8.72 -2.34
C ASP A 111 20.56 -8.50 -1.01
N THR A 112 19.61 -7.56 -0.97
CA THR A 112 18.72 -7.38 0.19
C THR A 112 17.84 -8.60 0.36
N GLY A 113 17.26 -9.12 -0.72
CA GLY A 113 16.47 -10.36 -0.68
C GLY A 113 17.28 -11.54 -0.12
N LYS A 114 18.48 -11.78 -0.62
CA LYS A 114 19.38 -12.83 -0.12
C LYS A 114 19.71 -12.64 1.36
N ARG A 115 20.01 -11.42 1.79
CA ARG A 115 20.31 -11.08 3.19
C ARG A 115 19.16 -11.47 4.14
N PHE A 116 17.91 -11.33 3.68
CA PHE A 116 16.72 -11.64 4.45
C PHE A 116 16.02 -12.94 4.04
N HIS A 117 16.77 -13.85 3.37
CA HIS A 117 16.37 -15.22 3.02
C HIS A 117 15.23 -15.30 1.99
N CYS A 118 15.20 -14.40 1.02
CA CYS A 118 14.33 -14.49 -0.15
C CYS A 118 15.15 -14.53 -1.43
N THR A 119 15.02 -15.60 -2.20
CA THR A 119 15.72 -15.81 -3.48
C THR A 119 14.80 -15.57 -4.68
N ASP A 120 13.50 -15.84 -4.56
CA ASP A 120 12.50 -15.48 -5.55
C ASP A 120 11.75 -14.23 -5.09
N LEU A 121 12.20 -13.08 -5.60
CA LEU A 121 11.63 -11.77 -5.25
C LEU A 121 10.28 -11.50 -5.93
N LYS A 122 9.79 -12.39 -6.79
CA LYS A 122 8.44 -12.31 -7.36
C LYS A 122 7.42 -13.15 -6.61
N ASP A 123 7.87 -14.08 -5.76
CA ASP A 123 7.01 -14.76 -4.80
C ASP A 123 6.55 -13.76 -3.74
N GLU A 124 5.25 -13.59 -3.62
CA GLU A 124 4.62 -12.56 -2.77
C GLU A 124 4.97 -12.74 -1.31
N GLN A 125 4.82 -13.96 -0.80
CA GLN A 125 5.10 -14.27 0.60
C GLN A 125 6.58 -14.05 0.93
N CYS A 126 7.47 -14.57 0.10
CA CYS A 126 8.91 -14.42 0.25
C CYS A 126 9.32 -12.93 0.25
N ASN A 127 8.80 -12.16 -0.71
CA ASN A 127 9.09 -10.73 -0.86
C ASN A 127 8.62 -9.91 0.35
N VAL A 128 7.36 -10.09 0.76
CA VAL A 128 6.77 -9.38 1.90
C VAL A 128 7.47 -9.74 3.20
N GLU A 129 7.77 -11.03 3.44
CA GLU A 129 8.50 -11.45 4.64
C GLU A 129 9.91 -10.86 4.70
N ALA A 130 10.66 -10.93 3.60
CA ALA A 130 12.02 -10.38 3.54
C ALA A 130 12.03 -8.85 3.71
N GLY A 131 11.12 -8.14 3.03
CA GLY A 131 10.97 -6.69 3.14
C GLY A 131 10.56 -6.25 4.55
N THR A 132 9.65 -6.99 5.18
CA THR A 132 9.24 -6.73 6.57
C THR A 132 10.40 -6.94 7.55
N LYS A 133 11.20 -8.01 7.38
CA LYS A 133 12.42 -8.24 8.18
C LYS A 133 13.44 -7.12 7.99
N TYR A 134 13.60 -6.61 6.77
CA TYR A 134 14.47 -5.47 6.50
C TYR A 134 13.94 -4.20 7.18
N LEU A 135 12.64 -3.90 7.07
CA LEU A 135 12.02 -2.79 7.81
C LEU A 135 12.25 -2.92 9.33
N LYS A 136 12.04 -4.11 9.90
CA LYS A 136 12.29 -4.35 11.34
C LYS A 136 13.74 -4.10 11.72
N TRP A 137 14.68 -4.53 10.89
CA TRP A 137 16.10 -4.30 11.12
C TRP A 137 16.43 -2.80 11.12
N LEU A 138 15.88 -2.05 10.16
CA LEU A 138 16.04 -0.60 10.07
C LEU A 138 15.36 0.14 11.24
N LEU A 139 14.14 -0.25 11.62
CA LEU A 139 13.47 0.29 12.81
C LEU A 139 14.31 0.14 14.07
N LYS A 140 14.90 -1.05 14.28
CA LYS A 140 15.82 -1.27 15.39
C LYS A 140 17.06 -0.38 15.30
N ARG A 141 17.65 -0.24 14.10
CA ARG A 141 18.84 0.58 13.89
C ARG A 141 18.60 2.05 14.19
N PHE A 142 17.43 2.56 13.87
CA PHE A 142 17.06 3.97 14.06
C PHE A 142 16.12 4.20 15.25
N ASN A 143 16.11 3.29 16.24
CA ASN A 143 15.34 3.41 17.49
C ASN A 143 13.85 3.74 17.28
N GLY A 144 13.23 3.20 16.24
CA GLY A 144 11.81 3.39 15.92
C GLY A 144 11.49 4.68 15.16
N ASP A 145 12.48 5.49 14.78
CA ASP A 145 12.27 6.64 13.91
C ASP A 145 11.85 6.17 12.51
N VAL A 146 10.58 6.41 12.18
CA VAL A 146 9.98 5.99 10.90
C VAL A 146 10.61 6.76 9.74
N SER A 147 10.90 8.04 9.91
CA SER A 147 11.45 8.87 8.83
C SER A 147 12.85 8.42 8.43
N LEU A 148 13.71 8.14 9.40
CA LEU A 148 15.07 7.63 9.15
C LEU A 148 15.04 6.19 8.61
N THR A 149 14.11 5.36 9.11
CA THR A 149 13.88 4.00 8.61
C THR A 149 13.51 4.01 7.12
N LEU A 150 12.56 4.83 6.73
CA LEU A 150 12.11 4.95 5.34
C LEU A 150 13.18 5.56 4.43
N ALA A 151 13.93 6.54 4.93
CA ALA A 151 15.07 7.10 4.20
C ALA A 151 16.15 6.05 3.93
N ALA A 152 16.44 5.20 4.92
CA ALA A 152 17.40 4.11 4.78
C ALA A 152 16.86 2.97 3.89
N TYR A 153 15.56 2.70 3.94
CA TYR A 153 14.95 1.71 3.06
C TYR A 153 15.12 2.10 1.58
N ASN A 154 14.87 3.37 1.24
CA ASN A 154 14.96 3.88 -0.12
C ASN A 154 16.40 4.17 -0.58
N ALA A 155 17.20 4.85 0.24
CA ALA A 155 18.54 5.32 -0.14
C ALA A 155 19.69 4.44 0.37
N GLY A 156 19.39 3.43 1.17
CA GLY A 156 20.36 2.62 1.91
C GLY A 156 20.78 3.25 3.24
N GLU A 157 21.03 2.39 4.23
CA GLU A 157 21.45 2.81 5.58
C GLU A 157 22.75 3.61 5.58
N GLY A 158 23.67 3.30 4.67
CA GLY A 158 24.93 4.02 4.53
C GLY A 158 24.77 5.49 4.13
N ALA A 159 23.71 5.83 3.35
CA ALA A 159 23.42 7.22 3.02
C ALA A 159 22.92 7.98 4.25
N VAL A 160 22.03 7.38 5.04
CA VAL A 160 21.54 7.98 6.29
C VAL A 160 22.67 8.20 7.30
N ASP A 161 23.58 7.24 7.44
CA ASP A 161 24.77 7.36 8.30
C ASP A 161 25.68 8.51 7.85
N LYS A 162 25.95 8.58 6.54
CA LYS A 162 26.80 9.63 5.94
C LYS A 162 26.25 11.03 6.19
N TYR A 163 24.95 11.21 5.99
CA TYR A 163 24.30 12.52 6.14
C TYR A 163 23.80 12.78 7.57
N LYS A 164 23.90 11.80 8.47
CA LYS A 164 23.40 11.85 9.85
C LYS A 164 21.92 12.23 9.93
N GLY A 165 21.12 11.77 8.96
CA GLY A 165 19.73 12.10 8.78
C GLY A 165 19.21 11.71 7.40
N ILE A 166 18.07 12.25 7.03
CA ILE A 166 17.49 12.03 5.68
C ILE A 166 18.44 12.67 4.65
N PRO A 167 18.98 11.88 3.68
CA PRO A 167 19.88 12.42 2.68
C PRO A 167 19.19 13.50 1.81
N PRO A 168 19.95 14.48 1.29
CA PRO A 168 19.39 15.55 0.46
C PRO A 168 19.07 15.08 -0.97
N TYR A 169 18.54 13.86 -1.09
CA TYR A 169 18.06 13.29 -2.35
C TYR A 169 16.57 13.57 -2.48
N GLN A 170 16.16 14.28 -3.52
CA GLN A 170 14.76 14.69 -3.73
C GLN A 170 13.81 13.48 -3.76
N GLU A 171 14.25 12.39 -4.36
CA GLU A 171 13.49 11.13 -4.41
C GLU A 171 13.24 10.60 -3.00
N THR A 172 14.29 10.47 -2.18
CA THR A 172 14.20 9.95 -0.82
C THR A 172 13.34 10.85 0.08
N GLN A 173 13.50 12.17 -0.02
CA GLN A 173 12.68 13.11 0.74
C GLN A 173 11.19 13.00 0.38
N ASN A 174 10.88 12.87 -0.90
CA ASN A 174 9.51 12.68 -1.37
C ASN A 174 8.95 11.31 -0.94
N TYR A 175 9.77 10.26 -0.99
CA TYR A 175 9.42 8.92 -0.53
C TYR A 175 9.01 8.92 0.95
N VAL A 176 9.87 9.45 1.81
CA VAL A 176 9.60 9.58 3.26
C VAL A 176 8.32 10.36 3.50
N LYS A 177 8.18 11.54 2.89
CA LYS A 177 6.98 12.40 3.05
C LYS A 177 5.69 11.67 2.69
N LYS A 178 5.67 10.93 1.59
CA LYS A 178 4.47 10.21 1.12
C LYS A 178 4.08 9.08 2.07
N ILE A 179 5.05 8.26 2.50
CA ILE A 179 4.76 7.12 3.35
C ILE A 179 4.38 7.58 4.77
N VAL A 180 5.07 8.57 5.33
CA VAL A 180 4.70 9.13 6.65
C VAL A 180 3.30 9.72 6.61
N ALA A 181 2.90 10.38 5.52
CA ALA A 181 1.54 10.89 5.36
C ALA A 181 0.48 9.77 5.31
N ASN A 182 0.78 8.65 4.62
CA ASN A 182 -0.13 7.50 4.54
C ASN A 182 -0.19 6.70 5.84
N TYR A 183 0.94 6.49 6.49
CA TYR A 183 1.03 5.73 7.74
C TYR A 183 0.52 6.51 8.95
N GLY A 184 0.64 7.85 8.92
CA GLY A 184 0.14 8.75 9.96
C GLY A 184 0.98 8.79 11.25
N LYS A 185 2.14 8.08 11.31
CA LYS A 185 2.99 8.01 12.49
C LYS A 185 4.46 8.27 12.12
N THR A 186 5.18 8.97 12.99
CA THR A 186 6.63 9.24 12.84
C THR A 186 7.49 8.35 13.71
N PHE A 187 6.86 7.61 14.63
CA PHE A 187 7.52 6.67 15.53
C PHE A 187 6.82 5.31 15.48
N HIS A 188 7.62 4.24 15.49
CA HIS A 188 7.18 2.86 15.55
C HIS A 188 7.85 2.17 16.76
N PRO A 189 7.07 1.62 17.70
CA PRO A 189 7.64 0.95 18.86
C PRO A 189 8.40 -0.31 18.45
N ILE A 190 9.50 -0.60 19.17
CA ILE A 190 10.26 -1.82 18.96
C ILE A 190 9.67 -2.90 19.89
N VAL A 191 8.83 -3.73 19.30
CA VAL A 191 8.11 -4.79 20.02
C VAL A 191 8.57 -6.19 19.58
N THR A 192 8.35 -7.17 20.44
CA THR A 192 8.47 -8.59 20.08
C THR A 192 7.23 -9.06 19.31
N PRO A 193 7.28 -10.22 18.62
CA PRO A 193 6.09 -10.79 17.99
C PRO A 193 4.91 -11.02 18.96
N ALA A 194 5.20 -11.40 20.20
CA ALA A 194 4.18 -11.61 21.23
C ALA A 194 3.44 -10.32 21.63
N GLU A 195 4.15 -9.18 21.65
CA GLU A 195 3.60 -7.87 21.99
C GLU A 195 2.90 -7.19 20.81
N ALA A 196 3.19 -7.63 19.57
CA ALA A 196 2.71 -6.98 18.36
C ALA A 196 1.17 -6.93 18.29
N LYS A 197 0.50 -8.03 18.67
CA LYS A 197 -0.97 -8.11 18.67
C LYS A 197 -1.62 -7.03 19.51
N THR A 198 -1.13 -6.86 20.72
CA THR A 198 -1.67 -5.86 21.67
C THR A 198 -1.26 -4.45 21.28
N THR A 199 0.04 -4.25 20.93
CA THR A 199 0.57 -2.91 20.65
C THR A 199 -0.02 -2.30 19.37
N PHE A 200 -0.31 -3.13 18.37
CA PHE A 200 -0.84 -2.68 17.09
C PHE A 200 -2.36 -2.94 16.95
N HIS A 201 -3.03 -3.39 18.02
CA HIS A 201 -4.47 -3.72 18.02
C HIS A 201 -4.84 -4.66 16.85
N LEU A 202 -4.13 -5.79 16.76
CA LEU A 202 -4.30 -6.78 15.69
C LEU A 202 -5.34 -7.87 16.01
N THR A 203 -6.09 -7.77 17.11
CA THR A 203 -7.16 -8.69 17.49
C THR A 203 -8.50 -8.04 17.24
N ALA A 204 -9.53 -8.86 16.93
CA ALA A 204 -10.91 -8.39 16.95
C ALA A 204 -11.23 -7.88 18.37
N ASP A 205 -11.60 -6.61 18.46
CA ASP A 205 -12.07 -6.06 19.73
C ASP A 205 -13.50 -6.58 19.96
N ASN A 206 -13.65 -7.58 20.82
CA ASN A 206 -14.97 -8.12 21.23
C ASN A 206 -15.71 -7.16 22.18
N SER A 207 -15.27 -5.89 22.28
CA SER A 207 -15.86 -4.93 23.19
C SER A 207 -17.21 -4.37 22.75
N ASP A 208 -17.60 -4.55 21.47
CA ASP A 208 -18.88 -4.04 20.97
C ASP A 208 -20.09 -4.94 21.27
N ASP A 209 -19.87 -6.19 21.73
CA ASP A 209 -20.97 -7.10 22.09
C ASP A 209 -21.51 -6.87 23.53
N ALA A 210 -20.81 -6.11 24.36
CA ALA A 210 -21.23 -5.84 25.76
C ALA A 210 -22.30 -4.73 25.89
N VAL A 211 -22.60 -3.98 24.81
CA VAL A 211 -23.56 -2.83 24.87
C VAL A 211 -24.95 -3.17 24.29
N ARG A 212 -25.14 -4.37 23.73
CA ARG A 212 -26.46 -4.79 23.19
C ARG A 212 -27.26 -5.74 24.08
N GLY A 213 -26.93 -5.82 25.37
CA GLY A 213 -27.57 -6.70 26.36
C GLY A 213 -28.15 -5.93 27.57
N GLU A 214 -28.95 -4.87 27.32
CA GLU A 214 -29.92 -4.34 28.32
C GLU A 214 -31.21 -3.90 27.63
#